data_da5ed3bf39a58bd7fd600f936b8ef6be
#
_entry.id   da5ed3bf39a58bd7fd600f936b8ef6be
#
_cell.length_a   1.000
_cell.length_b   1.000
_cell.length_c   1.000
_cell.angle_alpha   90.00
_cell.angle_beta   90.00
_cell.angle_gamma   90.00
#
_symmetry.space_group_name_H-M   'P 1'
#
loop_
_entity.id
_entity.type
_entity.pdbx_description
1 polymer ?
#
loop_
_entity_poly.entity_id
_entity_poly.type
_entity_poly.pdbx_seq_one_letter_code
_entity_poly.pdbx_strand_id
1 'polypeptide(L)'
;MKNPVAPEFHRVYDKWVWKLEEILHQLLEVSKQRTQGAAGFDFKVKHPFEEYYTVKWASAHEDVLVFFSPTWLSPLENAYLWMTGWKPSMVLKLLETLKKQAASGGDFVMTEEQARKIEELRKRTRMEEEKVEREMERQQVAMADRKMVELVKLTTRARNGGGGGGDAVAEVALKGVLAGLERVRKASDCVRLTDTQGGVGCA
;
A
#
# COMPACT_ATOMS: atom_id res chain seq x y z
N MET A 1 -5.87 23.93 -12.05
CA MET A 1 -4.43 23.61 -12.17
C MET A 1 -4.32 22.10 -12.18
N LYS A 2 -3.58 21.52 -13.14
CA LYS A 2 -3.31 20.06 -13.13
C LYS A 2 -2.30 19.81 -12.01
N ASN A 3 -2.64 18.93 -11.08
CA ASN A 3 -1.74 18.53 -9.99
C ASN A 3 -0.51 17.82 -10.60
N PRO A 4 0.72 18.27 -10.39
CA PRO A 4 1.92 17.68 -10.99
C PRO A 4 2.30 16.32 -10.36
N VAL A 5 1.81 16.01 -9.15
CA VAL A 5 2.16 14.81 -8.39
C VAL A 5 1.80 13.52 -9.14
N ALA A 6 0.59 13.44 -9.72
CA ALA A 6 0.13 12.23 -10.39
C ALA A 6 1.02 11.82 -11.60
N PRO A 7 1.31 12.70 -12.59
CA PRO A 7 2.15 12.32 -13.72
C PRO A 7 3.62 12.11 -13.35
N GLU A 8 4.10 12.76 -12.30
CA GLU A 8 5.46 12.58 -11.82
C GLU A 8 5.62 11.23 -11.12
N PHE A 9 4.68 10.91 -10.23
CA PHE A 9 4.69 9.61 -9.55
C PHE A 9 4.41 8.44 -10.51
N HIS A 10 3.61 8.62 -11.55
CA HIS A 10 3.40 7.60 -12.59
C HIS A 10 4.74 7.11 -13.17
N ARG A 11 5.66 8.02 -13.51
CA ARG A 11 6.99 7.64 -14.01
C ARG A 11 7.81 6.85 -12.98
N VAL A 12 7.65 7.16 -11.70
CA VAL A 12 8.31 6.41 -10.62
C VAL A 12 7.72 5.01 -10.51
N TYR A 13 6.41 4.90 -10.61
CA TYR A 13 5.68 3.63 -10.61
C TYR A 13 6.11 2.73 -11.77
N ASP A 14 6.17 3.25 -12.99
CA ASP A 14 6.59 2.49 -14.17
C ASP A 14 8.02 1.95 -14.02
N LYS A 15 8.95 2.79 -13.54
CA LYS A 15 10.32 2.35 -13.25
C LYS A 15 10.38 1.26 -12.19
N TRP A 16 9.53 1.36 -11.18
CA TRP A 16 9.46 0.35 -10.12
C TRP A 16 8.90 -0.97 -10.64
N VAL A 17 7.83 -0.94 -11.44
CA VAL A 17 7.27 -2.14 -12.09
C VAL A 17 8.32 -2.82 -12.97
N TRP A 18 9.04 -2.05 -13.79
CA TRP A 18 10.12 -2.59 -14.61
C TRP A 18 11.22 -3.26 -13.78
N LYS A 19 11.64 -2.66 -12.65
CA LYS A 19 12.58 -3.29 -11.72
C LYS A 19 12.04 -4.60 -11.12
N LEU A 20 10.73 -4.67 -10.83
CA LEU A 20 10.11 -5.91 -10.34
C LEU A 20 10.08 -7.01 -11.40
N GLU A 21 9.84 -6.67 -12.65
CA GLU A 21 9.90 -7.62 -13.78
C GLU A 21 11.32 -8.16 -13.94
N GLU A 22 12.34 -7.31 -13.85
CA GLU A 22 13.74 -7.74 -13.88
C GLU A 22 14.07 -8.72 -12.73
N ILE A 23 13.64 -8.39 -11.52
CA ILE A 23 13.78 -9.27 -10.34
C ILE A 23 13.07 -10.61 -10.57
N LEU A 24 11.86 -10.59 -11.11
CA LEU A 24 11.11 -11.81 -11.41
C LEU A 24 11.86 -12.69 -12.42
N HIS A 25 12.41 -12.09 -13.47
CA HIS A 25 13.25 -12.81 -14.45
C HIS A 25 14.46 -13.47 -13.79
N GLN A 26 15.17 -12.73 -12.94
CA GLN A 26 16.32 -13.27 -12.21
C GLN A 26 15.92 -14.44 -11.28
N LEU A 27 14.80 -14.32 -10.58
CA LEU A 27 14.26 -15.39 -9.73
C LEU A 27 13.88 -16.64 -10.52
N LEU A 28 13.29 -16.47 -11.70
CA LEU A 28 12.96 -17.59 -12.60
C LEU A 28 14.20 -18.31 -13.10
N GLU A 29 15.26 -17.59 -13.47
CA GLU A 29 16.51 -18.18 -13.88
C GLU A 29 17.20 -18.94 -12.73
N VAL A 30 17.24 -18.36 -11.52
CA VAL A 30 17.76 -19.03 -10.33
C VAL A 30 16.95 -20.29 -9.99
N SER A 31 15.63 -20.24 -10.14
CA SER A 31 14.76 -21.41 -9.91
C SER A 31 15.08 -22.55 -10.88
N LYS A 32 15.30 -22.26 -12.17
CA LYS A 32 15.71 -23.26 -13.17
C LYS A 32 17.07 -23.88 -12.84
N GLN A 33 18.04 -23.06 -12.40
CA GLN A 33 19.39 -23.53 -12.02
C GLN A 33 19.35 -24.39 -10.75
N ARG A 34 18.49 -24.08 -9.77
CA ARG A 34 18.30 -24.90 -8.55
C ARG A 34 17.80 -26.31 -8.85
N THR A 35 16.94 -26.46 -9.84
CA THR A 35 16.48 -27.77 -10.34
C THR A 35 17.66 -28.58 -10.93
N GLN A 36 18.77 -27.92 -11.27
CA GLN A 36 20.00 -28.54 -11.80
C GLN A 36 21.13 -28.73 -10.74
N GLY A 37 20.84 -28.52 -9.44
CA GLY A 37 21.77 -28.82 -8.35
C GLY A 37 22.71 -27.70 -7.87
N ALA A 38 22.51 -26.45 -8.28
CA ALA A 38 23.30 -25.31 -7.81
C ALA A 38 22.85 -24.82 -6.43
N ALA A 39 23.77 -24.81 -5.45
CA ALA A 39 23.53 -24.35 -4.09
C ALA A 39 23.70 -22.82 -3.98
N GLY A 40 22.75 -22.19 -3.26
CA GLY A 40 22.96 -20.94 -2.53
C GLY A 40 23.12 -19.66 -3.35
N PHE A 41 21.97 -19.00 -3.64
CA PHE A 41 21.98 -17.61 -4.10
C PHE A 41 21.31 -16.72 -3.04
N ASP A 42 22.04 -15.73 -2.50
CA ASP A 42 21.51 -14.73 -1.57
C ASP A 42 20.92 -13.59 -2.40
N PHE A 43 19.59 -13.57 -2.52
CA PHE A 43 18.88 -12.60 -3.35
C PHE A 43 18.49 -11.36 -2.54
N LYS A 44 19.14 -10.23 -2.78
CA LYS A 44 18.85 -8.95 -2.10
C LYS A 44 17.73 -8.19 -2.79
N VAL A 45 16.47 -8.46 -2.40
CA VAL A 45 15.28 -7.76 -2.93
C VAL A 45 15.01 -6.42 -2.22
N LYS A 46 15.74 -6.09 -1.16
CA LYS A 46 15.38 -4.97 -0.26
C LYS A 46 15.39 -3.58 -0.91
N HIS A 47 16.41 -3.28 -1.70
CA HIS A 47 16.69 -1.92 -2.15
C HIS A 47 15.58 -1.26 -3.02
N PRO A 48 14.95 -1.96 -3.99
CA PRO A 48 13.92 -1.36 -4.84
C PRO A 48 12.65 -0.94 -4.11
N PHE A 49 12.29 -1.67 -3.04
CA PHE A 49 11.11 -1.36 -2.24
C PHE A 49 11.33 -0.12 -1.35
N GLU A 50 12.49 0.01 -0.74
CA GLU A 50 12.83 1.16 0.11
C GLU A 50 12.82 2.47 -0.69
N GLU A 51 13.47 2.47 -1.87
CA GLU A 51 13.49 3.62 -2.77
C GLU A 51 12.07 4.03 -3.21
N TYR A 52 11.27 3.06 -3.64
CA TYR A 52 9.88 3.29 -4.06
C TYR A 52 9.04 3.91 -2.95
N TYR A 53 9.06 3.34 -1.74
CA TYR A 53 8.26 3.85 -0.63
C TYR A 53 8.75 5.21 -0.13
N THR A 54 10.04 5.49 -0.18
CA THR A 54 10.59 6.81 0.16
C THR A 54 10.03 7.89 -0.77
N VAL A 55 10.06 7.64 -2.08
CA VAL A 55 9.50 8.58 -3.07
C VAL A 55 7.97 8.68 -2.92
N LYS A 56 7.29 7.55 -2.72
CA LYS A 56 5.84 7.52 -2.49
C LYS A 56 5.43 8.37 -1.29
N TRP A 57 6.19 8.30 -0.20
CA TRP A 57 5.91 9.07 1.00
C TRP A 57 6.13 10.57 0.80
N ALA A 58 7.20 10.96 0.13
CA ALA A 58 7.46 12.36 -0.23
C ALA A 58 6.33 12.93 -1.12
N SER A 59 5.98 12.23 -2.19
CA SER A 59 4.91 12.66 -3.11
C SER A 59 3.54 12.73 -2.44
N ALA A 60 3.25 11.84 -1.51
CA ALA A 60 1.97 11.83 -0.80
C ALA A 60 1.86 12.94 0.25
N HIS A 61 2.96 13.50 0.72
CA HIS A 61 2.95 14.69 1.56
C HIS A 61 2.45 15.91 0.79
N GLU A 62 2.71 15.97 -0.52
CA GLU A 62 2.20 17.04 -1.38
C GLU A 62 0.71 16.84 -1.72
N ASP A 63 0.30 15.62 -2.09
CA ASP A 63 -1.10 15.27 -2.36
C ASP A 63 -1.38 13.79 -2.06
N VAL A 64 -1.95 13.54 -0.90
CA VAL A 64 -2.30 12.18 -0.47
C VAL A 64 -3.47 11.58 -1.27
N LEU A 65 -4.39 12.39 -1.78
CA LEU A 65 -5.60 11.92 -2.45
C LEU A 65 -5.31 11.21 -3.77
N VAL A 66 -4.24 11.60 -4.46
CA VAL A 66 -3.77 10.97 -5.68
C VAL A 66 -3.50 9.47 -5.48
N PHE A 67 -3.09 9.05 -4.29
CA PHE A 67 -2.81 7.65 -3.96
C PHE A 67 -4.06 6.83 -3.62
N PHE A 68 -5.15 7.47 -3.23
CA PHE A 68 -6.44 6.81 -3.01
C PHE A 68 -7.26 6.64 -4.29
N SER A 69 -6.93 7.41 -5.34
CA SER A 69 -7.54 7.31 -6.67
C SER A 69 -6.46 7.42 -7.75
N PRO A 70 -5.54 6.43 -7.82
CA PRO A 70 -4.39 6.49 -8.70
C PRO A 70 -4.78 6.35 -10.16
N THR A 71 -4.31 7.29 -10.99
CA THR A 71 -4.57 7.31 -12.44
C THR A 71 -3.60 6.44 -13.25
N TRP A 72 -2.54 5.95 -12.62
CA TRP A 72 -1.52 5.08 -13.23
C TRP A 72 -1.84 3.58 -13.12
N LEU A 73 -2.84 3.21 -12.34
CA LEU A 73 -3.30 1.83 -12.24
C LEU A 73 -4.38 1.53 -13.29
N SER A 74 -4.35 0.31 -13.81
CA SER A 74 -5.43 -0.22 -14.64
C SER A 74 -6.75 -0.34 -13.85
N PRO A 75 -7.92 -0.43 -14.52
CA PRO A 75 -9.20 -0.66 -13.84
C PRO A 75 -9.21 -1.91 -12.95
N LEU A 76 -8.51 -2.97 -13.36
CA LEU A 76 -8.39 -4.20 -12.60
C LEU A 76 -7.57 -4.00 -11.33
N GLU A 77 -6.41 -3.36 -11.43
CA GLU A 77 -5.56 -3.05 -10.26
C GLU A 77 -6.29 -2.16 -9.27
N ASN A 78 -7.04 -1.16 -9.77
CA ASN A 78 -7.88 -0.30 -8.93
C ASN A 78 -8.98 -1.08 -8.21
N ALA A 79 -9.58 -2.11 -8.84
CA ALA A 79 -10.59 -2.96 -8.20
C ALA A 79 -10.02 -3.79 -7.03
N TYR A 80 -8.73 -4.11 -7.06
CA TYR A 80 -8.02 -4.82 -5.99
C TYR A 80 -7.26 -3.90 -5.04
N LEU A 81 -7.42 -2.58 -5.18
CA LEU A 81 -6.72 -1.61 -4.35
C LEU A 81 -7.18 -1.69 -2.89
N TRP A 82 -6.25 -1.97 -1.99
CA TRP A 82 -6.45 -1.86 -0.55
C TRP A 82 -5.67 -0.65 -0.03
N MET A 83 -6.40 0.33 0.50
CA MET A 83 -5.85 1.64 0.86
C MET A 83 -5.17 2.29 -0.37
N THR A 84 -3.86 2.29 -0.43
CA THR A 84 -3.07 2.90 -1.52
C THR A 84 -2.14 1.91 -2.22
N GLY A 85 -2.51 0.61 -2.23
CA GLY A 85 -1.73 -0.44 -2.86
C GLY A 85 -2.33 -1.84 -2.63
N TRP A 86 -1.55 -2.88 -2.82
CA TRP A 86 -1.97 -4.27 -2.64
C TRP A 86 -2.15 -4.64 -1.16
N LYS A 87 -3.06 -5.58 -0.88
CA LYS A 87 -3.32 -6.09 0.48
C LYS A 87 -2.34 -7.23 0.80
N PRO A 88 -1.51 -7.14 1.86
CA PRO A 88 -0.51 -8.15 2.18
C PRO A 88 -1.08 -9.57 2.38
N SER A 89 -2.24 -9.71 3.03
CA SER A 89 -2.88 -11.01 3.21
C SER A 89 -3.28 -11.71 1.91
N MET A 90 -3.37 -11.01 0.77
CA MET A 90 -3.65 -11.65 -0.53
C MET A 90 -2.48 -12.51 -1.01
N VAL A 91 -1.24 -12.09 -0.75
CA VAL A 91 -0.04 -12.90 -1.07
C VAL A 91 -0.04 -14.20 -0.27
N LEU A 92 -0.41 -14.13 1.01
CA LEU A 92 -0.51 -15.30 1.87
C LEU A 92 -1.63 -16.27 1.43
N LYS A 93 -2.75 -15.75 0.91
CA LYS A 93 -3.80 -16.58 0.28
C LYS A 93 -3.32 -17.25 -1.00
N LEU A 94 -2.52 -16.54 -1.80
CA LEU A 94 -1.92 -17.13 -3.01
C LEU A 94 -0.99 -18.30 -2.67
N LEU A 95 -0.15 -18.15 -1.63
CA LEU A 95 0.70 -19.25 -1.12
C LEU A 95 -0.12 -20.47 -0.68
N GLU A 96 -1.27 -20.27 -0.04
CA GLU A 96 -2.19 -21.38 0.31
C GLU A 96 -2.72 -22.10 -0.91
N THR A 97 -3.09 -21.34 -1.93
CA THR A 97 -3.60 -21.91 -3.19
C THR A 97 -2.51 -22.75 -3.87
N LEU A 98 -1.29 -22.22 -3.95
CA LEU A 98 -0.13 -22.94 -4.49
C LEU A 98 0.18 -24.21 -3.69
N LYS A 99 0.11 -24.14 -2.35
CA LYS A 99 0.30 -25.31 -1.48
C LYS A 99 -0.77 -26.39 -1.72
N LYS A 100 -2.04 -26.02 -1.90
CA LYS A 100 -3.13 -26.94 -2.21
C LYS A 100 -2.95 -27.61 -3.58
N GLN A 101 -2.53 -26.83 -4.58
CA GLN A 101 -2.25 -27.37 -5.92
C GLN A 101 -1.07 -28.34 -5.90
N ALA A 102 -0.01 -28.04 -5.14
CA ALA A 102 1.13 -28.92 -4.98
C ALA A 102 0.78 -30.24 -4.29
N ALA A 103 -0.11 -30.22 -3.30
CA ALA A 103 -0.61 -31.44 -2.66
C ALA A 103 -1.38 -32.36 -3.63
N SER A 104 -1.84 -31.85 -4.78
CA SER A 104 -2.52 -32.60 -5.84
C SER A 104 -1.57 -33.14 -6.93
N GLY A 105 -0.24 -33.09 -6.74
CA GLY A 105 0.76 -33.62 -7.69
C GLY A 105 1.85 -32.65 -8.16
N GLY A 106 2.04 -31.54 -7.46
CA GLY A 106 3.11 -30.57 -7.75
C GLY A 106 4.32 -30.68 -6.82
N ASP A 107 5.48 -30.19 -7.26
CA ASP A 107 6.78 -30.28 -6.54
C ASP A 107 6.98 -29.25 -5.41
N PHE A 108 5.93 -28.59 -4.94
CA PHE A 108 6.07 -27.59 -3.88
C PHE A 108 6.08 -28.23 -2.49
N VAL A 109 7.28 -28.46 -1.96
CA VAL A 109 7.49 -29.01 -0.61
C VAL A 109 7.89 -27.89 0.35
N MET A 110 7.15 -27.75 1.42
CA MET A 110 7.42 -26.77 2.49
C MET A 110 7.79 -27.54 3.78
N THR A 111 8.86 -27.08 4.46
CA THR A 111 9.23 -27.62 5.76
C THR A 111 8.21 -27.21 6.85
N GLU A 112 8.13 -27.96 7.93
CA GLU A 112 7.26 -27.61 9.08
C GLU A 112 7.62 -26.25 9.67
N GLU A 113 8.92 -25.90 9.73
CA GLU A 113 9.38 -24.61 10.21
C GLU A 113 8.94 -23.45 9.29
N GLN A 114 9.01 -23.64 7.98
CA GLN A 114 8.49 -22.67 7.01
C GLN A 114 6.99 -22.49 7.16
N ALA A 115 6.24 -23.57 7.31
CA ALA A 115 4.80 -23.54 7.52
C ALA A 115 4.43 -22.77 8.79
N ARG A 116 5.15 -22.99 9.90
CA ARG A 116 4.96 -22.28 11.16
C ARG A 116 5.24 -20.77 11.01
N LYS A 117 6.36 -20.40 10.38
CA LYS A 117 6.71 -19.00 10.13
C LYS A 117 5.66 -18.29 9.28
N ILE A 118 5.12 -18.94 8.26
CA ILE A 118 4.05 -18.38 7.42
C ILE A 118 2.77 -18.19 8.22
N GLU A 119 2.41 -19.12 9.12
CA GLU A 119 1.21 -18.98 9.93
C GLU A 119 1.36 -17.86 10.98
N GLU A 120 2.53 -17.70 11.58
CA GLU A 120 2.85 -16.57 12.46
C GLU A 120 2.76 -15.23 11.70
N LEU A 121 3.37 -15.16 10.50
CA LEU A 121 3.29 -14.00 9.62
C LEU A 121 1.84 -13.68 9.27
N ARG A 122 1.03 -14.67 8.91
CA ARG A 122 -0.39 -14.52 8.60
C ARG A 122 -1.18 -13.87 9.73
N LYS A 123 -1.01 -14.36 10.96
CA LYS A 123 -1.69 -13.81 12.13
C LYS A 123 -1.30 -12.37 12.37
N ARG A 124 0.01 -12.08 12.30
CA ARG A 124 0.54 -10.74 12.46
C ARG A 124 0.01 -9.80 11.37
N THR A 125 0.11 -10.18 10.11
CA THR A 125 -0.37 -9.38 8.97
C THR A 125 -1.85 -9.03 9.11
N ARG A 126 -2.71 -10.00 9.45
CA ARG A 126 -4.14 -9.74 9.69
C ARG A 126 -4.38 -8.73 10.80
N MET A 127 -3.68 -8.86 11.93
CA MET A 127 -3.81 -7.92 13.04
C MET A 127 -3.41 -6.49 12.64
N GLU A 128 -2.35 -6.34 11.87
CA GLU A 128 -1.90 -5.03 11.40
C GLU A 128 -2.84 -4.46 10.33
N GLU A 129 -3.31 -5.27 9.38
CA GLU A 129 -4.34 -4.86 8.41
C GLU A 129 -5.62 -4.36 9.10
N GLU A 130 -6.13 -5.10 10.11
CA GLU A 130 -7.30 -4.68 10.88
C GLU A 130 -7.10 -3.36 11.64
N LYS A 131 -5.89 -3.07 12.12
CA LYS A 131 -5.60 -1.78 12.74
C LYS A 131 -5.70 -0.64 11.72
N VAL A 132 -5.14 -0.83 10.54
CA VAL A 132 -5.20 0.15 9.45
C VAL A 132 -6.65 0.35 8.98
N GLU A 133 -7.42 -0.73 8.83
CA GLU A 133 -8.83 -0.68 8.42
C GLU A 133 -9.67 0.09 9.45
N ARG A 134 -9.50 -0.19 10.74
CA ARG A 134 -10.18 0.57 11.81
C ARG A 134 -9.80 2.04 11.84
N GLU A 135 -8.55 2.37 11.52
CA GLU A 135 -8.14 3.77 11.44
C GLU A 135 -8.76 4.46 10.22
N MET A 136 -8.83 3.79 9.07
CA MET A 136 -9.52 4.31 7.88
C MET A 136 -11.01 4.53 8.15
N GLU A 137 -11.68 3.58 8.80
CA GLU A 137 -13.07 3.73 9.26
C GLU A 137 -13.26 4.97 10.13
N ARG A 138 -12.38 5.18 11.12
CA ARG A 138 -12.41 6.38 11.97
C ARG A 138 -12.28 7.67 11.15
N GLN A 139 -11.40 7.70 10.16
CA GLN A 139 -11.24 8.86 9.27
C GLN A 139 -12.50 9.08 8.42
N GLN A 140 -13.12 8.03 7.90
CA GLN A 140 -14.36 8.12 7.13
C GLN A 140 -15.53 8.62 7.98
N VAL A 141 -15.68 8.11 9.20
CA VAL A 141 -16.69 8.58 10.16
C VAL A 141 -16.47 10.05 10.51
N ALA A 142 -15.21 10.46 10.76
CA ALA A 142 -14.89 11.86 11.04
C ALA A 142 -15.25 12.80 9.87
N MET A 143 -15.07 12.36 8.63
CA MET A 143 -15.47 13.11 7.43
C MET A 143 -17.00 13.21 7.28
N ALA A 144 -17.74 12.20 7.75
CA ALA A 144 -19.20 12.16 7.71
C ALA A 144 -19.84 12.88 8.91
N ASP A 145 -19.06 13.37 9.87
CA ASP A 145 -19.57 14.09 11.04
C ASP A 145 -20.33 15.35 10.59
N ARG A 146 -21.45 15.60 11.27
CA ARG A 146 -22.33 16.74 11.03
C ARG A 146 -21.58 18.08 11.01
N LYS A 147 -20.60 18.26 11.90
CA LYS A 147 -19.75 19.46 11.94
C LYS A 147 -18.97 19.66 10.65
N MET A 148 -18.39 18.59 10.10
CA MET A 148 -17.66 18.64 8.84
C MET A 148 -18.59 18.99 7.67
N VAL A 149 -19.78 18.38 7.62
CA VAL A 149 -20.80 18.69 6.61
C VAL A 149 -21.26 20.16 6.69
N GLU A 150 -21.43 20.69 7.89
CA GLU A 150 -21.76 22.11 8.09
C GLU A 150 -20.62 23.05 7.64
N LEU A 151 -19.38 22.69 7.94
CA LEU A 151 -18.21 23.45 7.46
C LEU A 151 -18.12 23.47 5.94
N VAL A 152 -18.32 22.33 5.26
CA VAL A 152 -18.34 22.27 3.80
C VAL A 152 -19.48 23.13 3.21
N LYS A 153 -20.65 23.12 3.84
CA LYS A 153 -21.77 24.01 3.44
C LYS A 153 -21.42 25.49 3.60
N LEU A 154 -20.75 25.87 4.67
CA LEU A 154 -20.33 27.24 4.93
C LEU A 154 -19.30 27.72 3.92
N THR A 155 -18.29 26.89 3.58
CA THR A 155 -17.30 27.21 2.54
C THR A 155 -17.92 27.34 1.16
N THR A 156 -18.87 26.48 0.81
CA THR A 156 -19.58 26.55 -0.47
C THR A 156 -20.39 27.85 -0.57
N ARG A 157 -21.00 28.28 0.53
CA ARG A 157 -21.74 29.56 0.59
C ARG A 157 -20.77 30.77 0.52
N ALA A 158 -19.62 30.72 1.18
CA ALA A 158 -18.61 31.79 1.15
C ALA A 158 -18.04 31.97 -0.26
N ARG A 159 -17.74 30.90 -1.01
CA ARG A 159 -17.34 30.95 -2.43
C ARG A 159 -18.39 31.58 -3.34
N ASN A 160 -19.67 31.51 -2.96
CA ASN A 160 -20.79 32.09 -3.73
C ASN A 160 -21.17 33.52 -3.29
N GLY A 161 -20.29 34.23 -2.54
CA GLY A 161 -20.46 35.68 -2.28
C GLY A 161 -20.77 36.07 -0.84
N GLY A 162 -20.57 35.21 0.14
CA GLY A 162 -20.80 35.54 1.57
C GLY A 162 -19.52 35.42 2.40
N GLY A 163 -19.01 36.55 2.85
CA GLY A 163 -18.07 36.84 3.97
C GLY A 163 -17.01 35.79 4.40
N GLY A 164 -15.77 36.21 4.39
CA GLY A 164 -14.52 35.46 4.53
C GLY A 164 -14.15 34.79 5.88
N GLY A 165 -15.08 34.55 6.79
CA GLY A 165 -14.74 33.93 8.09
C GLY A 165 -14.81 32.39 8.12
N GLY A 166 -15.52 31.77 7.19
CA GLY A 166 -15.70 30.31 7.12
C GLY A 166 -14.54 29.56 6.47
N ASP A 167 -13.73 30.23 5.63
CA ASP A 167 -12.66 29.60 4.84
C ASP A 167 -11.50 29.09 5.72
N ALA A 168 -11.08 29.84 6.72
CA ALA A 168 -9.97 29.45 7.59
C ALA A 168 -10.30 28.19 8.44
N VAL A 169 -11.52 28.09 8.97
CA VAL A 169 -11.94 26.94 9.78
C VAL A 169 -12.07 25.70 8.93
N ALA A 170 -12.61 25.82 7.71
CA ALA A 170 -12.73 24.72 6.79
C ALA A 170 -11.38 24.26 6.24
N GLU A 171 -10.44 25.16 6.02
CA GLU A 171 -9.07 24.81 5.64
C GLU A 171 -8.36 23.99 6.73
N VAL A 172 -8.50 24.39 8.01
CA VAL A 172 -7.94 23.65 9.15
C VAL A 172 -8.58 22.26 9.24
N ALA A 173 -9.90 22.16 9.09
CA ALA A 173 -10.59 20.87 9.11
C ALA A 173 -10.15 19.96 7.96
N LEU A 174 -10.01 20.49 6.74
CA LEU A 174 -9.52 19.75 5.58
C LEU A 174 -8.09 19.27 5.80
N LYS A 175 -7.19 20.12 6.30
CA LYS A 175 -5.82 19.73 6.67
C LYS A 175 -5.81 18.58 7.68
N GLY A 176 -6.70 18.59 8.66
CA GLY A 176 -6.86 17.49 9.62
C GLY A 176 -7.24 16.17 8.97
N VAL A 177 -8.20 16.20 8.03
CA VAL A 177 -8.60 15.03 7.24
C VAL A 177 -7.45 14.49 6.39
N LEU A 178 -6.78 15.36 5.64
CA LEU A 178 -5.65 14.96 4.78
C LEU A 178 -4.51 14.35 5.60
N ALA A 179 -4.18 14.94 6.75
CA ALA A 179 -3.19 14.38 7.67
C ALA A 179 -3.62 13.01 8.24
N GLY A 180 -4.93 12.81 8.49
CA GLY A 180 -5.49 11.51 8.86
C GLY A 180 -5.32 10.46 7.77
N LEU A 181 -5.63 10.79 6.53
CA LEU A 181 -5.46 9.93 5.37
C LEU A 181 -3.97 9.61 5.11
N GLU A 182 -3.07 10.58 5.30
CA GLU A 182 -1.63 10.37 5.19
C GLU A 182 -1.13 9.35 6.23
N ARG A 183 -1.60 9.42 7.48
CA ARG A 183 -1.28 8.41 8.51
C ARG A 183 -1.76 7.02 8.12
N VAL A 184 -3.01 6.88 7.64
CA VAL A 184 -3.56 5.59 7.17
C VAL A 184 -2.72 5.02 6.04
N ARG A 185 -2.38 5.85 5.05
CA ARG A 185 -1.54 5.45 3.94
C ARG A 185 -0.16 4.98 4.42
N LYS A 186 0.53 5.79 5.25
CA LYS A 186 1.84 5.43 5.80
C LYS A 186 1.77 4.11 6.59
N ALA A 187 0.77 3.95 7.44
CA ALA A 187 0.55 2.71 8.20
C ALA A 187 0.37 1.50 7.28
N SER A 188 -0.43 1.62 6.21
CA SER A 188 -0.63 0.53 5.24
C SER A 188 0.65 0.17 4.49
N ASP A 189 1.48 1.15 4.13
CA ASP A 189 2.78 0.92 3.50
C ASP A 189 3.76 0.25 4.48
N CYS A 190 3.72 0.60 5.77
CA CYS A 190 4.52 -0.07 6.80
C CYS A 190 4.16 -1.55 6.95
N VAL A 191 2.88 -1.91 6.89
CA VAL A 191 2.47 -3.33 6.90
C VAL A 191 3.09 -4.08 5.72
N ARG A 192 3.07 -3.50 4.50
CA ARG A 192 3.69 -4.08 3.30
C ARG A 192 5.20 -4.26 3.45
N LEU A 193 5.90 -3.25 3.99
CA LEU A 193 7.35 -3.30 4.21
C LEU A 193 7.74 -4.31 5.28
N THR A 194 6.96 -4.45 6.34
CA THR A 194 7.24 -5.41 7.41
C THR A 194 7.18 -6.84 6.89
N ASP A 195 6.24 -7.14 6.01
CA ASP A 195 6.10 -8.46 5.39
C ASP A 195 7.24 -8.77 4.41
N THR A 196 7.82 -7.75 3.76
CA THR A 196 8.94 -7.94 2.83
C THR A 196 10.31 -7.98 3.51
N GLN A 197 10.44 -7.42 4.72
CA GLN A 197 11.75 -7.24 5.38
C GLN A 197 11.94 -8.04 6.67
N GLY A 198 10.93 -8.77 7.13
CA GLY A 198 11.06 -9.58 8.35
C GLY A 198 11.34 -8.76 9.63
N GLY A 199 10.80 -7.52 9.75
CA GLY A 199 10.75 -6.84 11.03
C GLY A 199 11.41 -5.47 11.19
N VAL A 200 11.66 -4.72 10.14
CA VAL A 200 12.10 -3.33 10.30
C VAL A 200 10.87 -2.45 10.57
N GLY A 201 10.74 -1.98 11.81
CA GLY A 201 9.67 -1.07 12.20
C GLY A 201 9.78 0.27 11.45
N CYS A 202 8.67 0.73 10.89
CA CYS A 202 8.51 2.13 10.51
C CYS A 202 8.36 2.94 11.80
N ALA A 203 9.42 3.56 12.28
CA ALA A 203 9.40 4.54 13.36
C ALA A 203 8.88 5.89 12.83
#